data_01975a77b03cfe1855a79120b852ec98
#
_entry.id   01975a77b03cfe1855a79120b852ec98
#
_cell.length_a   1.000
_cell.length_b   1.000
_cell.length_c   1.000
_cell.angle_alpha   90.00
_cell.angle_beta   90.00
_cell.angle_gamma   90.00
#
_symmetry.space_group_name_H-M   'P 1'
#
loop_
_entity.id
_entity.type
_entity.pdbx_description
1 polymer ?
#
loop_
_entity_poly.entity_id
_entity_poly.type
_entity_poly.pdbx_seq_one_letter_code
_entity_poly.pdbx_strand_id
1 'polypeptide(L)'
;MSEDRVEEQLTEEEKGIFDLFPELARVERRQENGHREIKSFVLRGQKLKDFQIKALKEHFYDYAIVYNQNKPMDFEAIFGNKNPVIIEIGFGMGESTLKIAKDNPDKNYIGIEVFLYGFSKLLANASKENLTNLKLMRFDAVQVLQDMVPDNSVDGFHVFFPDPWPKNRHHKKRLIQVPFATLLASKLRKGGYIYCVTDWEDYANQMLEVFDQVEMLSNPYKGFAPQLPWRPETGFERKGLEKDYAINEVWVEKR
;
A
#
# COMPACT_ATOMS: atom_id res chain seq x y z
N MET A 1 18.56 3.68 9.02
CA MET A 1 18.64 3.10 10.39
C MET A 1 18.79 1.62 10.16
N SER A 2 19.76 0.95 10.80
CA SER A 2 19.90 -0.50 10.74
C SER A 2 18.74 -1.18 11.48
N GLU A 3 18.41 -2.42 11.12
CA GLU A 3 17.42 -3.25 11.85
C GLU A 3 17.68 -3.21 13.36
N ASP A 4 18.95 -3.26 13.78
CA ASP A 4 19.39 -3.18 15.17
C ASP A 4 18.89 -1.92 15.93
N ARG A 5 18.73 -0.77 15.25
CA ARG A 5 18.21 0.45 15.89
C ARG A 5 16.68 0.49 16.03
N VAL A 6 15.96 -0.34 15.27
CA VAL A 6 14.49 -0.47 15.42
C VAL A 6 14.18 -1.42 16.57
N GLU A 7 14.95 -2.51 16.72
CA GLU A 7 14.78 -3.46 17.82
C GLU A 7 15.08 -2.86 19.20
N GLU A 8 16.06 -1.95 19.32
CA GLU A 8 16.38 -1.25 20.59
C GLU A 8 15.26 -0.32 21.10
N GLN A 9 14.28 0.03 20.26
CA GLN A 9 13.17 0.94 20.62
C GLN A 9 11.85 0.23 20.87
N LEU A 10 11.79 -1.11 20.72
CA LEU A 10 10.57 -1.88 20.95
C LEU A 10 10.31 -2.08 22.44
N THR A 11 9.04 -1.95 22.83
CA THR A 11 8.61 -2.33 24.17
C THR A 11 8.60 -3.85 24.33
N GLU A 12 8.60 -4.35 25.58
CA GLU A 12 8.49 -5.80 25.83
C GLU A 12 7.21 -6.40 25.25
N GLU A 13 6.11 -5.64 25.22
CA GLU A 13 4.86 -6.07 24.60
C GLU A 13 4.97 -6.16 23.08
N GLU A 14 5.68 -5.24 22.42
CA GLU A 14 5.93 -5.28 20.99
C GLU A 14 6.86 -6.43 20.60
N LYS A 15 7.88 -6.70 21.43
CA LYS A 15 8.72 -7.92 21.28
C LYS A 15 7.87 -9.19 21.37
N GLY A 16 6.97 -9.27 22.35
CA GLY A 16 6.03 -10.38 22.50
C GLY A 16 5.09 -10.55 21.29
N ILE A 17 4.75 -9.49 20.56
CA ILE A 17 4.00 -9.57 19.31
C ILE A 17 4.85 -10.22 18.21
N PHE A 18 6.13 -9.87 18.08
CA PHE A 18 7.02 -10.49 17.10
C PHE A 18 7.37 -11.95 17.45
N ASP A 19 7.36 -12.32 18.73
CA ASP A 19 7.50 -13.72 19.15
C ASP A 19 6.28 -14.54 18.74
N LEU A 20 5.07 -13.95 18.83
CA LEU A 20 3.82 -14.58 18.41
C LEU A 20 3.63 -14.60 16.89
N PHE A 21 4.07 -13.55 16.22
CA PHE A 21 3.91 -13.32 14.78
C PHE A 21 5.25 -12.91 14.16
N PRO A 22 6.21 -13.86 14.01
CA PRO A 22 7.56 -13.54 13.49
C PRO A 22 7.53 -12.97 12.07
N GLU A 23 6.43 -13.19 11.33
CA GLU A 23 6.20 -12.60 10.02
C GLU A 23 6.13 -11.07 10.07
N LEU A 24 5.68 -10.50 11.19
CA LEU A 24 5.64 -9.05 11.39
C LEU A 24 7.02 -8.43 11.64
N ALA A 25 8.04 -9.21 11.98
CA ALA A 25 9.39 -8.70 12.22
C ALA A 25 10.09 -8.24 10.94
N ARG A 26 9.62 -8.68 9.76
CA ARG A 26 10.23 -8.38 8.48
C ARG A 26 9.27 -7.64 7.57
N VAL A 27 9.81 -6.66 6.85
CA VAL A 27 9.08 -5.90 5.82
C VAL A 27 9.71 -6.00 4.44
N GLU A 28 10.77 -6.81 4.31
CA GLU A 28 11.49 -7.03 3.05
C GLU A 28 12.24 -8.35 3.05
N ARG A 29 12.56 -8.87 1.85
CA ARG A 29 13.46 -10.04 1.72
C ARG A 29 14.88 -9.70 2.19
N ARG A 30 15.58 -10.67 2.77
CA ARG A 30 17.03 -10.56 2.96
C ARG A 30 17.72 -10.58 1.60
N GLN A 31 18.56 -9.59 1.36
CA GLN A 31 19.40 -9.57 0.16
C GLN A 31 20.62 -10.45 0.34
N GLU A 32 20.80 -11.43 -0.55
CA GLU A 32 21.96 -12.34 -0.53
C GLU A 32 23.27 -11.64 -0.93
N ASN A 33 23.23 -10.53 -1.67
CA ASN A 33 24.37 -9.91 -2.34
C ASN A 33 24.86 -8.57 -1.74
N GLY A 34 24.38 -8.14 -0.59
CA GLY A 34 24.88 -6.96 0.13
C GLY A 34 24.63 -5.59 -0.55
N HIS A 35 24.02 -5.54 -1.73
CA HIS A 35 23.63 -4.30 -2.38
C HIS A 35 22.34 -3.76 -1.77
N ARG A 36 22.40 -2.54 -1.19
CA ARG A 36 21.19 -1.87 -0.68
C ARG A 36 20.38 -1.34 -1.86
N GLU A 37 19.19 -1.89 -2.06
CA GLU A 37 18.19 -1.30 -2.94
C GLU A 37 17.76 0.09 -2.43
N ILE A 38 17.38 0.95 -3.36
CA ILE A 38 16.87 2.28 -3.03
C ILE A 38 15.43 2.09 -2.55
N LYS A 39 15.19 2.33 -1.25
CA LYS A 39 13.85 2.20 -0.65
C LYS A 39 13.04 3.47 -0.90
N SER A 40 11.78 3.28 -1.27
CA SER A 40 10.78 4.34 -1.40
C SER A 40 10.14 4.75 -0.06
N PHE A 41 10.44 4.04 1.03
CA PHE A 41 9.86 4.26 2.36
C PHE A 41 10.93 4.43 3.45
N VAL A 42 10.51 4.96 4.59
CA VAL A 42 11.30 5.04 5.83
C VAL A 42 10.51 4.36 6.95
N LEU A 43 11.13 3.36 7.59
CA LEU A 43 10.54 2.74 8.78
C LEU A 43 10.53 3.75 9.93
N ARG A 44 9.36 3.95 10.54
CA ARG A 44 9.17 4.80 11.71
C ARG A 44 8.72 3.93 12.87
N GLY A 45 9.40 4.03 14.02
CA GLY A 45 8.94 3.41 15.26
C GLY A 45 7.81 4.25 15.86
N GLN A 46 6.73 3.60 16.23
CA GLN A 46 5.67 4.18 17.05
C GLN A 46 5.11 3.08 17.93
N LYS A 47 5.01 3.35 19.25
CA LYS A 47 4.52 2.38 20.22
C LYS A 47 3.07 1.98 19.92
N LEU A 48 2.80 0.66 19.89
CA LEU A 48 1.46 0.13 19.76
C LEU A 48 0.62 0.44 21.00
N LYS A 49 -0.68 0.63 20.80
CA LYS A 49 -1.67 0.77 21.87
C LYS A 49 -2.28 -0.59 22.19
N ASP A 50 -2.79 -0.74 23.41
CA ASP A 50 -3.39 -1.99 23.92
C ASP A 50 -4.44 -2.58 23.00
N PHE A 51 -5.30 -1.74 22.40
CA PHE A 51 -6.32 -2.21 21.46
C PHE A 51 -5.74 -2.82 20.18
N GLN A 52 -4.58 -2.31 19.71
CA GLN A 52 -3.89 -2.84 18.53
C GLN A 52 -3.23 -4.18 18.85
N ILE A 53 -2.58 -4.26 20.02
CA ILE A 53 -1.95 -5.51 20.52
C ILE A 53 -3.02 -6.59 20.69
N LYS A 54 -4.16 -6.23 21.30
CA LYS A 54 -5.31 -7.14 21.45
C LYS A 54 -5.81 -7.63 20.10
N ALA A 55 -6.05 -6.73 19.16
CA ALA A 55 -6.56 -7.08 17.83
C ALA A 55 -5.57 -7.95 17.04
N LEU A 56 -4.26 -7.70 17.13
CA LEU A 56 -3.25 -8.58 16.53
C LEU A 56 -3.33 -9.99 17.12
N LYS A 57 -3.41 -10.14 18.45
CA LYS A 57 -3.49 -11.44 19.10
C LYS A 57 -4.75 -12.22 18.72
N GLU A 58 -5.89 -11.55 18.55
CA GLU A 58 -7.19 -12.19 18.32
C GLU A 58 -7.48 -12.40 16.83
N HIS A 59 -6.99 -11.52 15.94
CA HIS A 59 -7.47 -11.44 14.54
C HIS A 59 -6.38 -11.40 13.48
N PHE A 60 -5.09 -11.60 13.84
CA PHE A 60 -4.01 -11.51 12.86
C PHE A 60 -4.26 -12.39 11.64
N TYR A 61 -4.52 -13.68 11.84
CA TYR A 61 -4.71 -14.63 10.74
C TYR A 61 -6.06 -14.47 10.02
N ASP A 62 -7.03 -13.76 10.60
CA ASP A 62 -8.30 -13.46 9.92
C ASP A 62 -8.11 -12.40 8.84
N TYR A 63 -7.17 -11.45 9.08
CA TYR A 63 -6.96 -10.28 8.22
C TYR A 63 -5.61 -10.26 7.50
N ALA A 64 -4.57 -10.86 8.06
CA ALA A 64 -3.23 -10.78 7.50
C ALA A 64 -2.98 -11.83 6.42
N ILE A 65 -2.41 -11.38 5.29
CA ILE A 65 -1.75 -12.26 4.33
C ILE A 65 -0.25 -12.21 4.65
N VAL A 66 0.33 -13.39 4.92
CA VAL A 66 1.75 -13.53 5.23
C VAL A 66 2.55 -13.59 3.93
N TYR A 67 3.66 -12.82 3.87
CA TYR A 67 4.54 -12.87 2.72
C TYR A 67 5.19 -14.25 2.55
N ASN A 68 5.11 -14.78 1.33
CA ASN A 68 5.75 -16.03 0.94
C ASN A 68 6.16 -15.98 -0.54
N GLN A 69 7.45 -15.79 -0.82
CA GLN A 69 7.98 -15.66 -2.18
C GLN A 69 7.71 -16.85 -3.10
N ASN A 70 7.37 -18.02 -2.56
CA ASN A 70 7.13 -19.25 -3.32
C ASN A 70 5.63 -19.59 -3.46
N LYS A 71 4.74 -18.68 -3.02
CA LYS A 71 3.30 -18.94 -3.03
C LYS A 71 2.54 -17.74 -3.64
N PRO A 72 2.20 -17.81 -4.93
CA PRO A 72 1.31 -16.81 -5.53
C PRO A 72 -0.03 -16.72 -4.79
N MET A 73 -0.63 -15.54 -4.75
CA MET A 73 -1.95 -15.33 -4.18
C MET A 73 -3.03 -15.96 -5.04
N ASP A 74 -3.89 -16.73 -4.41
CA ASP A 74 -5.17 -17.14 -4.95
C ASP A 74 -6.26 -16.25 -4.33
N PHE A 75 -6.71 -15.24 -5.05
CA PHE A 75 -7.67 -14.27 -4.52
C PHE A 75 -9.04 -14.91 -4.22
N GLU A 76 -9.46 -15.90 -5.01
CA GLU A 76 -10.70 -16.63 -4.75
C GLU A 76 -10.61 -17.41 -3.44
N ALA A 77 -9.49 -18.08 -3.19
CA ALA A 77 -9.26 -18.78 -1.93
C ALA A 77 -9.12 -17.83 -0.73
N ILE A 78 -8.51 -16.64 -0.92
CA ILE A 78 -8.31 -15.64 0.14
C ILE A 78 -9.63 -15.00 0.58
N PHE A 79 -10.53 -14.69 -0.36
CA PHE A 79 -11.77 -13.96 -0.10
C PHE A 79 -13.04 -14.82 -0.11
N GLY A 80 -12.96 -16.04 -0.62
CA GLY A 80 -14.11 -16.94 -0.78
C GLY A 80 -15.08 -16.51 -1.89
N ASN A 81 -14.67 -15.59 -2.79
CA ASN A 81 -15.50 -15.07 -3.87
C ASN A 81 -14.62 -14.59 -5.05
N LYS A 82 -15.26 -14.19 -6.18
CA LYS A 82 -14.61 -13.71 -7.41
C LYS A 82 -14.81 -12.22 -7.65
N ASN A 83 -15.06 -11.45 -6.62
CA ASN A 83 -15.21 -10.01 -6.74
C ASN A 83 -13.91 -9.36 -7.24
N PRO A 84 -13.99 -8.19 -7.91
CA PRO A 84 -12.83 -7.43 -8.34
C PRO A 84 -11.86 -7.17 -7.19
N VAL A 85 -10.56 -7.30 -7.46
CA VAL A 85 -9.51 -7.11 -6.44
C VAL A 85 -8.78 -5.79 -6.67
N ILE A 86 -8.76 -4.96 -5.64
CA ILE A 86 -8.04 -3.69 -5.60
C ILE A 86 -6.93 -3.77 -4.55
N ILE A 87 -5.73 -3.33 -4.91
CA ILE A 87 -4.56 -3.30 -4.01
C ILE A 87 -4.22 -1.84 -3.70
N GLU A 88 -4.25 -1.48 -2.42
CA GLU A 88 -3.76 -0.17 -1.95
C GLU A 88 -2.35 -0.30 -1.40
N ILE A 89 -1.44 0.55 -1.89
CA ILE A 89 -0.02 0.56 -1.53
C ILE A 89 0.27 1.77 -0.65
N GLY A 90 0.75 1.51 0.56
CA GLY A 90 1.09 2.57 1.50
C GLY A 90 -0.14 3.18 2.17
N PHE A 91 -1.06 2.38 2.69
CA PHE A 91 -2.33 2.88 3.27
C PHE A 91 -2.15 3.70 4.57
N GLY A 92 -0.94 3.82 5.10
CA GLY A 92 -0.63 4.61 6.28
C GLY A 92 -1.47 4.21 7.50
N MET A 93 -2.34 5.11 7.99
CA MET A 93 -3.24 4.83 9.11
C MET A 93 -4.51 4.06 8.75
N GLY A 94 -4.77 3.85 7.45
CA GLY A 94 -5.82 3.01 6.91
C GLY A 94 -7.25 3.56 7.03
N GLU A 95 -7.45 4.84 7.35
CA GLU A 95 -8.79 5.41 7.52
C GLU A 95 -9.57 5.43 6.19
N SER A 96 -8.90 5.81 5.10
CA SER A 96 -9.49 5.80 3.76
C SER A 96 -9.74 4.39 3.25
N THR A 97 -8.76 3.49 3.44
CA THR A 97 -8.85 2.07 3.07
C THR A 97 -10.04 1.40 3.73
N LEU A 98 -10.20 1.61 5.05
CA LEU A 98 -11.33 1.09 5.82
C LEU A 98 -12.66 1.56 5.24
N LYS A 99 -12.77 2.88 5.00
CA LYS A 99 -14.00 3.48 4.47
C LYS A 99 -14.31 2.98 3.06
N ILE A 100 -13.32 2.95 2.18
CA ILE A 100 -13.47 2.46 0.80
C ILE A 100 -13.94 1.00 0.80
N ALA A 101 -13.31 0.13 1.60
CA ALA A 101 -13.70 -1.28 1.68
C ALA A 101 -15.12 -1.45 2.23
N LYS A 102 -15.49 -0.67 3.26
CA LYS A 102 -16.83 -0.69 3.85
C LYS A 102 -17.91 -0.22 2.87
N ASP A 103 -17.64 0.83 2.11
CA ASP A 103 -18.60 1.42 1.17
C ASP A 103 -18.74 0.62 -0.14
N ASN A 104 -17.84 -0.34 -0.40
CA ASN A 104 -17.83 -1.15 -1.63
C ASN A 104 -17.72 -2.66 -1.29
N PRO A 105 -18.76 -3.26 -0.71
CA PRO A 105 -18.73 -4.67 -0.30
C PRO A 105 -18.71 -5.66 -1.48
N ASP A 106 -18.98 -5.19 -2.69
CA ASP A 106 -18.91 -5.93 -3.95
C ASP A 106 -17.49 -6.04 -4.53
N LYS A 107 -16.47 -5.49 -3.85
CA LYS A 107 -15.06 -5.53 -4.24
C LYS A 107 -14.20 -6.05 -3.09
N ASN A 108 -13.08 -6.67 -3.42
CA ASN A 108 -12.08 -7.14 -2.49
C ASN A 108 -10.90 -6.17 -2.43
N TYR A 109 -10.37 -5.95 -1.23
CA TYR A 109 -9.27 -5.01 -1.01
C TYR A 109 -8.09 -5.69 -0.32
N ILE A 110 -6.87 -5.41 -0.81
CA ILE A 110 -5.63 -5.79 -0.14
C ILE A 110 -4.84 -4.52 0.14
N GLY A 111 -4.65 -4.20 1.42
CA GLY A 111 -3.77 -3.11 1.83
C GLY A 111 -2.37 -3.61 2.09
N ILE A 112 -1.35 -2.95 1.51
CA ILE A 112 0.07 -3.26 1.74
C ILE A 112 0.73 -2.06 2.42
N GLU A 113 1.35 -2.28 3.59
CA GLU A 113 2.00 -1.22 4.36
C GLU A 113 3.21 -1.81 5.13
N VAL A 114 4.26 -1.03 5.29
CA VAL A 114 5.46 -1.41 6.07
C VAL A 114 5.38 -0.93 7.52
N PHE A 115 4.58 0.09 7.80
CA PHE A 115 4.45 0.75 9.08
C PHE A 115 3.56 -0.06 10.04
N LEU A 116 4.16 -0.69 11.04
CA LEU A 116 3.48 -1.60 11.98
C LEU A 116 2.28 -0.96 12.68
N TYR A 117 2.42 0.30 13.13
CA TYR A 117 1.34 0.99 13.83
C TYR A 117 0.12 1.20 12.93
N GLY A 118 0.32 1.58 11.67
CA GLY A 118 -0.76 1.72 10.69
C GLY A 118 -1.41 0.37 10.37
N PHE A 119 -0.60 -0.65 10.11
CA PHE A 119 -1.06 -2.02 9.87
C PHE A 119 -1.96 -2.52 11.02
N SER A 120 -1.48 -2.46 12.25
CA SER A 120 -2.22 -2.92 13.43
C SER A 120 -3.47 -2.09 13.73
N LYS A 121 -3.43 -0.76 13.44
CA LYS A 121 -4.60 0.12 13.57
C LYS A 121 -5.69 -0.25 12.58
N LEU A 122 -5.33 -0.45 11.30
CA LEU A 122 -6.30 -0.84 10.27
C LEU A 122 -6.87 -2.23 10.56
N LEU A 123 -6.05 -3.19 10.97
CA LEU A 123 -6.49 -4.52 11.37
C LEU A 123 -7.52 -4.44 12.51
N ALA A 124 -7.23 -3.68 13.58
CA ALA A 124 -8.14 -3.50 14.69
C ALA A 124 -9.48 -2.86 14.29
N ASN A 125 -9.45 -1.88 13.39
CA ASN A 125 -10.67 -1.25 12.91
C ASN A 125 -11.47 -2.17 11.96
N ALA A 126 -10.79 -2.90 11.08
CA ALA A 126 -11.43 -3.85 10.17
C ALA A 126 -12.10 -4.99 10.94
N SER A 127 -11.44 -5.53 11.99
CA SER A 127 -12.03 -6.56 12.85
C SER A 127 -13.25 -6.05 13.63
N LYS A 128 -13.17 -4.83 14.17
CA LYS A 128 -14.31 -4.19 14.85
C LYS A 128 -15.54 -4.01 13.94
N GLU A 129 -15.31 -3.69 12.66
CA GLU A 129 -16.36 -3.51 11.66
C GLU A 129 -16.77 -4.84 10.97
N ASN A 130 -16.10 -5.95 11.33
CA ASN A 130 -16.30 -7.28 10.73
C ASN A 130 -16.18 -7.29 9.20
N LEU A 131 -15.23 -6.54 8.64
CA LEU A 131 -15.03 -6.50 7.19
C LEU A 131 -14.46 -7.83 6.68
N THR A 132 -15.15 -8.47 5.76
CA THR A 132 -14.72 -9.72 5.14
C THR A 132 -13.98 -9.51 3.81
N ASN A 133 -14.15 -8.33 3.21
CA ASN A 133 -13.61 -7.96 1.91
C ASN A 133 -12.30 -7.15 2.01
N LEU A 134 -11.64 -7.11 3.17
CA LEU A 134 -10.37 -6.44 3.38
C LEU A 134 -9.34 -7.39 3.98
N LYS A 135 -8.18 -7.50 3.33
CA LYS A 135 -6.99 -8.21 3.83
C LYS A 135 -5.79 -7.28 3.84
N LEU A 136 -4.80 -7.57 4.68
CA LEU A 136 -3.67 -6.70 4.93
C LEU A 136 -2.35 -7.45 4.81
N MET A 137 -1.33 -6.79 4.30
CA MET A 137 0.04 -7.30 4.31
C MET A 137 0.99 -6.26 4.92
N ARG A 138 1.87 -6.72 5.81
CA ARG A 138 2.98 -5.88 6.28
C ARG A 138 4.27 -6.30 5.59
N PHE A 139 4.53 -5.74 4.41
CA PHE A 139 5.74 -6.03 3.63
C PHE A 139 6.00 -4.95 2.58
N ASP A 140 7.21 -4.96 1.96
CA ASP A 140 7.52 -4.10 0.81
C ASP A 140 6.62 -4.45 -0.38
N ALA A 141 5.89 -3.45 -0.87
CA ALA A 141 4.92 -3.65 -1.93
C ALA A 141 5.55 -4.10 -3.25
N VAL A 142 6.77 -3.63 -3.57
CA VAL A 142 7.48 -4.03 -4.79
C VAL A 142 7.71 -5.54 -4.77
N GLN A 143 8.20 -6.07 -3.65
CA GLN A 143 8.48 -7.49 -3.49
C GLN A 143 7.21 -8.35 -3.44
N VAL A 144 6.15 -7.86 -2.77
CA VAL A 144 4.83 -8.51 -2.79
C VAL A 144 4.31 -8.66 -4.22
N LEU A 145 4.36 -7.58 -5.00
CA LEU A 145 3.88 -7.58 -6.38
C LEU A 145 4.71 -8.51 -7.26
N GLN A 146 6.03 -8.52 -7.10
CA GLN A 146 6.92 -9.39 -7.87
C GLN A 146 6.69 -10.88 -7.59
N ASP A 147 6.54 -11.23 -6.31
CA ASP A 147 6.64 -12.63 -5.87
C ASP A 147 5.26 -13.28 -5.68
N MET A 148 4.23 -12.51 -5.29
CA MET A 148 2.97 -13.08 -4.85
C MET A 148 1.76 -12.70 -5.70
N VAL A 149 1.79 -11.56 -6.40
CA VAL A 149 0.65 -11.13 -7.22
C VAL A 149 0.75 -11.69 -8.62
N PRO A 150 -0.20 -12.52 -9.08
CA PRO A 150 -0.19 -13.06 -10.45
C PRO A 150 -0.38 -11.94 -11.49
N ASP A 151 0.19 -12.13 -12.68
CA ASP A 151 -0.02 -11.20 -13.80
C ASP A 151 -1.49 -11.22 -14.26
N ASN A 152 -1.99 -10.06 -14.70
CA ASN A 152 -3.36 -9.89 -15.20
C ASN A 152 -4.45 -10.33 -14.20
N SER A 153 -4.25 -10.11 -12.92
CA SER A 153 -5.15 -10.58 -11.85
C SER A 153 -5.79 -9.48 -11.02
N VAL A 154 -5.29 -8.23 -11.10
CA VAL A 154 -5.72 -7.10 -10.29
C VAL A 154 -6.59 -6.15 -11.09
N ASP A 155 -7.69 -5.67 -10.51
CA ASP A 155 -8.63 -4.76 -11.15
C ASP A 155 -8.25 -3.29 -10.93
N GLY A 156 -7.54 -2.97 -9.84
CA GLY A 156 -7.10 -1.60 -9.58
C GLY A 156 -5.96 -1.51 -8.56
N PHE A 157 -5.17 -0.45 -8.70
CA PHE A 157 -4.18 -0.05 -7.70
C PHE A 157 -4.49 1.34 -7.17
N HIS A 158 -4.43 1.50 -5.85
CA HIS A 158 -4.50 2.78 -5.16
C HIS A 158 -3.13 3.13 -4.56
N VAL A 159 -2.64 4.34 -4.82
CA VAL A 159 -1.40 4.88 -4.24
C VAL A 159 -1.69 6.31 -3.78
N PHE A 160 -2.09 6.47 -2.53
CA PHE A 160 -2.53 7.76 -1.99
C PHE A 160 -1.43 8.39 -1.14
N PHE A 161 -1.04 9.60 -1.50
CA PHE A 161 -0.04 10.42 -0.81
C PHE A 161 1.29 9.71 -0.54
N PRO A 162 1.91 9.06 -1.58
CA PRO A 162 3.23 8.47 -1.43
C PRO A 162 4.26 9.54 -1.07
N ASP A 163 5.32 9.16 -0.35
CA ASP A 163 6.39 10.08 0.06
C ASP A 163 6.95 10.87 -1.14
N PRO A 164 6.85 12.21 -1.17
CA PRO A 164 7.19 13.02 -2.34
C PRO A 164 8.70 13.22 -2.55
N TRP A 165 9.53 12.96 -1.52
CA TRP A 165 10.98 13.15 -1.55
C TRP A 165 11.38 14.48 -2.19
N PRO A 166 11.14 15.65 -1.54
CA PRO A 166 11.19 16.98 -2.17
C PRO A 166 12.54 17.37 -2.77
N LYS A 167 13.65 16.79 -2.26
CA LYS A 167 15.00 17.13 -2.73
C LYS A 167 15.31 16.37 -4.01
N ASN A 168 15.77 17.04 -5.09
CA ASN A 168 16.07 16.44 -6.39
C ASN A 168 16.96 15.20 -6.30
N ARG A 169 18.00 15.20 -5.44
CA ARG A 169 18.87 14.03 -5.20
C ARG A 169 18.11 12.80 -4.64
N HIS A 170 16.90 13.00 -4.13
CA HIS A 170 16.05 11.97 -3.55
C HIS A 170 14.91 11.52 -4.48
N HIS A 171 14.67 12.16 -5.63
CA HIS A 171 13.62 11.79 -6.56
C HIS A 171 13.69 10.32 -7.00
N LYS A 172 14.93 9.75 -7.07
CA LYS A 172 15.14 8.31 -7.30
C LYS A 172 14.54 7.38 -6.23
N LYS A 173 14.11 7.93 -5.07
CA LYS A 173 13.41 7.19 -4.00
C LYS A 173 11.89 7.24 -4.14
N ARG A 174 11.34 8.07 -5.03
CA ARG A 174 9.91 8.11 -5.30
C ARG A 174 9.44 6.74 -5.76
N LEU A 175 8.30 6.30 -5.23
CA LEU A 175 7.77 4.97 -5.53
C LEU A 175 7.40 4.82 -7.01
N ILE A 176 6.73 5.83 -7.57
CA ILE A 176 6.31 5.80 -8.97
C ILE A 176 7.50 6.15 -9.86
N GLN A 177 8.11 5.12 -10.40
CA GLN A 177 9.18 5.12 -11.40
C GLN A 177 8.79 4.16 -12.52
N VAL A 178 9.39 4.29 -13.71
CA VAL A 178 9.03 3.44 -14.87
C VAL A 178 9.07 1.94 -14.57
N PRO A 179 10.10 1.38 -13.88
CA PRO A 179 10.10 -0.04 -13.56
C PRO A 179 8.92 -0.47 -12.68
N PHE A 180 8.54 0.35 -11.69
CA PHE A 180 7.42 0.05 -10.81
C PHE A 180 6.06 0.22 -11.52
N ALA A 181 5.91 1.26 -12.33
CA ALA A 181 4.72 1.45 -13.16
C ALA A 181 4.51 0.30 -14.15
N THR A 182 5.60 -0.20 -14.76
CA THR A 182 5.57 -1.40 -15.62
C THR A 182 5.15 -2.65 -14.84
N LEU A 183 5.66 -2.82 -13.62
CA LEU A 183 5.26 -3.92 -12.74
C LEU A 183 3.76 -3.82 -12.40
N LEU A 184 3.26 -2.65 -12.00
CA LEU A 184 1.83 -2.45 -11.75
C LEU A 184 0.99 -2.82 -12.98
N ALA A 185 1.39 -2.32 -14.16
CA ALA A 185 0.71 -2.60 -15.42
C ALA A 185 0.68 -4.10 -15.76
N SER A 186 1.77 -4.86 -15.46
CA SER A 186 1.79 -6.31 -15.69
C SER A 186 0.77 -7.05 -14.82
N LYS A 187 0.52 -6.57 -13.59
CA LYS A 187 -0.41 -7.19 -12.63
C LYS A 187 -1.88 -6.85 -12.91
N LEU A 188 -2.14 -5.70 -13.53
CA LEU A 188 -3.50 -5.30 -13.88
C LEU A 188 -4.13 -6.24 -14.93
N ARG A 189 -5.43 -6.47 -14.81
CA ARG A 189 -6.27 -6.98 -15.90
C ARG A 189 -6.44 -5.92 -16.98
N LYS A 190 -6.80 -6.32 -18.18
CA LYS A 190 -7.21 -5.38 -19.22
C LYS A 190 -8.39 -4.53 -18.74
N GLY A 191 -8.30 -3.21 -18.90
CA GLY A 191 -9.27 -2.26 -18.36
C GLY A 191 -9.14 -1.98 -16.86
N GLY A 192 -8.20 -2.63 -16.18
CA GLY A 192 -7.85 -2.28 -14.80
C GLY A 192 -7.11 -0.95 -14.71
N TYR A 193 -7.05 -0.33 -13.55
CA TYR A 193 -6.58 1.04 -13.38
C TYR A 193 -5.49 1.20 -12.32
N ILE A 194 -4.72 2.28 -12.42
CA ILE A 194 -3.85 2.80 -11.35
C ILE A 194 -4.35 4.19 -11.00
N TYR A 195 -4.63 4.42 -9.72
CA TYR A 195 -5.10 5.69 -9.20
C TYR A 195 -4.12 6.20 -8.14
N CYS A 196 -3.41 7.27 -8.49
CA CYS A 196 -2.48 7.96 -7.59
C CYS A 196 -3.02 9.32 -7.20
N VAL A 197 -2.80 9.72 -5.94
CA VAL A 197 -3.19 11.05 -5.42
C VAL A 197 -2.01 11.63 -4.65
N THR A 198 -1.72 12.92 -4.85
CA THR A 198 -0.66 13.61 -4.12
C THR A 198 -0.95 15.12 -4.03
N ASP A 199 -0.51 15.73 -2.92
CA ASP A 199 -0.49 17.19 -2.70
C ASP A 199 0.83 17.84 -3.18
N TRP A 200 1.70 17.06 -3.85
CA TRP A 200 3.00 17.51 -4.35
C TRP A 200 2.99 17.59 -5.89
N GLU A 201 2.78 18.79 -6.43
CA GLU A 201 2.59 19.03 -7.88
C GLU A 201 3.75 18.49 -8.73
N ASP A 202 5.01 18.72 -8.32
CA ASP A 202 6.19 18.21 -9.04
C ASP A 202 6.18 16.67 -9.12
N TYR A 203 5.73 15.98 -8.06
CA TYR A 203 5.61 14.53 -8.09
C TYR A 203 4.42 14.07 -8.95
N ALA A 204 3.31 14.81 -8.91
CA ALA A 204 2.16 14.53 -9.78
C ALA A 204 2.52 14.61 -11.26
N ASN A 205 3.25 15.65 -11.67
CA ASN A 205 3.76 15.80 -13.02
C ASN A 205 4.71 14.65 -13.41
N GLN A 206 5.64 14.28 -12.51
CA GLN A 206 6.51 13.10 -12.73
C GLN A 206 5.70 11.82 -12.89
N MET A 207 4.62 11.61 -12.12
CA MET A 207 3.75 10.43 -12.28
C MET A 207 3.15 10.37 -13.68
N LEU A 208 2.64 11.48 -14.22
CA LEU A 208 2.13 11.54 -15.60
C LEU A 208 3.21 11.16 -16.61
N GLU A 209 4.41 11.75 -16.49
CA GLU A 209 5.55 11.46 -17.37
C GLU A 209 5.98 9.98 -17.29
N VAL A 210 5.98 9.39 -16.10
CA VAL A 210 6.34 7.98 -15.89
C VAL A 210 5.29 7.06 -16.53
N PHE A 211 4.01 7.32 -16.32
CA PHE A 211 2.95 6.48 -16.87
C PHE A 211 2.85 6.58 -18.39
N ASP A 212 3.17 7.73 -18.99
CA ASP A 212 3.21 7.92 -20.44
C ASP A 212 4.31 7.07 -21.12
N GLN A 213 5.39 6.74 -20.39
CA GLN A 213 6.46 5.87 -20.85
C GLN A 213 6.10 4.37 -20.81
N VAL A 214 4.96 3.98 -20.24
CA VAL A 214 4.55 2.57 -20.13
C VAL A 214 3.49 2.27 -21.19
N GLU A 215 3.90 1.62 -22.29
CA GLU A 215 3.04 1.34 -23.47
C GLU A 215 1.72 0.63 -23.13
N MET A 216 1.73 -0.20 -22.08
CA MET A 216 0.54 -0.92 -21.61
C MET A 216 -0.52 -0.01 -20.98
N LEU A 217 -0.18 1.23 -20.65
CA LEU A 217 -1.07 2.17 -19.95
C LEU A 217 -1.60 3.25 -20.91
N SER A 218 -2.72 3.83 -20.55
CA SER A 218 -3.29 5.00 -21.21
C SER A 218 -3.93 5.91 -20.19
N ASN A 219 -3.77 7.22 -20.36
CA ASN A 219 -4.43 8.23 -19.55
C ASN A 219 -5.68 8.76 -20.29
N PRO A 220 -6.91 8.40 -19.84
CA PRO A 220 -8.13 8.84 -20.51
C PRO A 220 -8.41 10.34 -20.36
N TYR A 221 -7.82 10.97 -19.34
CA TYR A 221 -8.01 12.40 -19.03
C TYR A 221 -7.00 13.30 -19.75
N LYS A 222 -5.96 12.74 -20.36
CA LYS A 222 -4.85 13.47 -21.02
C LYS A 222 -4.14 14.47 -20.09
N GLY A 223 -4.15 14.22 -18.79
CA GLY A 223 -3.60 15.05 -17.73
C GLY A 223 -4.09 14.56 -16.37
N PHE A 224 -4.35 15.47 -15.45
CA PHE A 224 -4.92 15.11 -14.16
C PHE A 224 -6.37 14.68 -14.29
N ALA A 225 -6.76 13.67 -13.51
CA ALA A 225 -8.15 13.26 -13.38
C ALA A 225 -8.91 14.20 -12.44
N PRO A 226 -10.23 14.30 -12.55
CA PRO A 226 -11.04 14.95 -11.51
C PRO A 226 -11.06 14.09 -10.25
N GLN A 227 -11.31 14.73 -9.10
CA GLN A 227 -11.55 13.97 -7.86
C GLN A 227 -12.71 12.99 -8.05
N LEU A 228 -12.46 11.73 -7.73
CA LEU A 228 -13.48 10.69 -7.86
C LEU A 228 -14.41 10.70 -6.64
N PRO A 229 -15.75 10.73 -6.83
CA PRO A 229 -16.71 10.88 -5.72
C PRO A 229 -16.65 9.80 -4.64
N TRP A 230 -16.20 8.61 -5.00
CA TRP A 230 -16.08 7.48 -4.07
C TRP A 230 -14.81 7.51 -3.21
N ARG A 231 -13.82 8.36 -3.56
CA ARG A 231 -12.59 8.49 -2.77
C ARG A 231 -12.86 9.42 -1.57
N PRO A 232 -12.77 8.92 -0.33
CA PRO A 232 -12.91 9.76 0.84
C PRO A 232 -11.69 10.69 0.99
N GLU A 233 -11.93 11.84 1.57
CA GLU A 233 -10.85 12.73 2.00
C GLU A 233 -9.94 12.04 3.00
N THR A 234 -8.63 12.09 2.79
CA THR A 234 -7.63 11.53 3.69
C THR A 234 -7.19 12.52 4.76
N GLY A 235 -6.56 12.02 5.85
CA GLY A 235 -5.95 12.90 6.84
C GLY A 235 -4.76 13.71 6.29
N PHE A 236 -4.09 13.23 5.24
CA PHE A 236 -3.04 13.96 4.53
C PHE A 236 -3.63 15.07 3.67
N GLU A 237 -4.72 14.80 2.97
CA GLU A 237 -5.45 15.76 2.16
C GLU A 237 -5.92 16.95 2.99
N ARG A 238 -6.57 16.73 4.14
CA ARG A 238 -6.96 17.80 5.06
C ARG A 238 -5.79 18.69 5.44
N LYS A 239 -4.64 18.09 5.78
CA LYS A 239 -3.42 18.85 6.12
C LYS A 239 -2.82 19.59 4.93
N GLY A 240 -2.98 19.08 3.70
CA GLY A 240 -2.59 19.74 2.47
C GLY A 240 -3.47 20.94 2.19
N LEU A 241 -4.79 20.75 2.26
CA LEU A 241 -5.80 21.81 2.07
C LEU A 241 -5.66 22.93 3.10
N GLU A 242 -5.35 22.61 4.37
CA GLU A 242 -5.04 23.62 5.40
C GLU A 242 -3.83 24.51 5.04
N LYS A 243 -2.99 24.08 4.08
CA LYS A 243 -1.81 24.79 3.59
C LYS A 243 -1.98 25.32 2.17
N ASP A 244 -3.21 25.35 1.65
CA ASP A 244 -3.55 25.73 0.27
C ASP A 244 -2.83 24.91 -0.82
N TYR A 245 -2.47 23.65 -0.53
CA TYR A 245 -1.89 22.76 -1.53
C TYR A 245 -2.99 22.17 -2.42
N ALA A 246 -2.77 22.23 -3.74
CA ALA A 246 -3.64 21.56 -4.69
C ALA A 246 -3.50 20.04 -4.58
N ILE A 247 -4.64 19.34 -4.58
CA ILE A 247 -4.65 17.88 -4.65
C ILE A 247 -4.66 17.47 -6.11
N ASN A 248 -3.67 16.69 -6.51
CA ASN A 248 -3.50 16.22 -7.87
C ASN A 248 -3.87 14.76 -7.96
N GLU A 249 -4.74 14.43 -8.90
CA GLU A 249 -5.26 13.10 -9.13
C GLU A 249 -4.73 12.56 -10.46
N VAL A 250 -4.08 11.41 -10.44
CA VAL A 250 -3.52 10.76 -11.64
C VAL A 250 -4.20 9.40 -11.81
N TRP A 251 -4.85 9.22 -12.95
CA TRP A 251 -5.56 8.00 -13.32
C TRP A 251 -5.05 7.48 -14.66
N VAL A 252 -4.66 6.22 -14.68
CA VAL A 252 -4.31 5.53 -15.93
C VAL A 252 -4.97 4.14 -15.97
N GLU A 253 -5.22 3.64 -17.17
CA GLU A 253 -5.89 2.36 -17.40
C GLU A 253 -5.02 1.44 -18.26
N LYS A 254 -5.09 0.13 -18.01
CA LYS A 254 -4.45 -0.88 -18.86
C LYS A 254 -5.24 -1.06 -20.15
N ARG A 255 -4.53 -0.95 -21.29
CA ARG A 255 -5.08 -1.15 -22.65
C ARG A 255 -5.51 -2.58 -22.93
#